data_372f8e43a066161e5c8549811713d759
#
_entry.id   372f8e43a066161e5c8549811713d759
#
_cell.length_a   1.000
_cell.length_b   1.000
_cell.length_c   1.000
_cell.angle_alpha   90.00
_cell.angle_beta   90.00
_cell.angle_gamma   90.00
#
_symmetry.space_group_name_H-M   'P 1'
#
loop_
_entity.id
_entity.type
_entity.pdbx_description
1 polymer ?
#
loop_
_entity_poly.entity_id
_entity_poly.type
_entity_poly.pdbx_seq_one_letter_code
_entity_poly.pdbx_strand_id
1 'polypeptide(L)'
;MKIQYAVALALATGLGVGAVATGGLQARATPPVYFVVEIDEIIDASGFEDLRKTGPRNIVEVKYNDGRYIARTENITALDGAAPKFFAFIAFANRKKAKAFSVDLKDTTSLRTRVTKSRSFIVDGLPQ
;
A
#
# COMPACT_ATOMS: atom_id res chain seq x y z
N MET A 1 -19.22 -0.63 10.75
CA MET A 1 -19.05 0.72 10.85
C MET A 1 -18.86 1.20 12.22
N LYS A 2 -19.88 1.19 13.06
CA LYS A 2 -19.64 1.61 14.40
C LYS A 2 -18.61 0.78 15.09
N ILE A 3 -18.53 -0.46 14.71
CA ILE A 3 -17.54 -1.36 15.23
C ILE A 3 -16.16 -0.87 14.94
N GLN A 4 -15.96 -0.30 13.79
CA GLN A 4 -14.66 0.20 13.43
C GLN A 4 -14.23 1.34 14.32
N TYR A 5 -15.17 2.20 14.66
CA TYR A 5 -14.84 3.29 15.54
C TYR A 5 -14.49 2.80 16.93
N ALA A 6 -15.21 1.82 17.39
CA ALA A 6 -14.93 1.26 18.69
C ALA A 6 -13.53 0.67 18.74
N VAL A 7 -13.15 0.00 17.68
CA VAL A 7 -11.81 -0.57 17.61
C VAL A 7 -10.75 0.52 17.65
N ALA A 8 -10.97 1.58 16.90
CA ALA A 8 -10.03 2.66 16.87
C ALA A 8 -9.85 3.28 18.24
N LEU A 9 -10.94 3.45 18.95
CA LEU A 9 -10.85 4.02 20.28
C LEU A 9 -10.11 3.10 21.24
N ALA A 10 -10.36 1.82 21.12
CA ALA A 10 -9.70 0.86 21.97
C ALA A 10 -8.19 0.90 21.75
N LEU A 11 -7.79 1.02 20.51
CA LEU A 11 -6.38 1.10 20.22
C LEU A 11 -5.75 2.34 20.83
N ALA A 12 -6.42 3.45 20.70
CA ALA A 12 -5.90 4.68 21.24
C ALA A 12 -5.73 4.57 22.76
N THR A 13 -6.70 3.99 23.40
CA THR A 13 -6.63 3.82 24.82
C THR A 13 -5.48 2.90 25.22
N GLY A 14 -5.36 1.81 24.51
CA GLY A 14 -4.31 0.87 24.82
C GLY A 14 -2.95 1.48 24.66
N LEU A 15 -2.79 2.27 23.63
CA LEU A 15 -1.51 2.93 23.42
C LEU A 15 -1.18 3.89 24.53
N GLY A 16 -2.16 4.61 25.01
CA GLY A 16 -1.93 5.53 26.09
C GLY A 16 -1.33 4.86 27.30
N VAL A 17 -1.85 3.71 27.62
CA VAL A 17 -1.34 2.98 28.76
C VAL A 17 0.03 2.40 28.46
N GLY A 18 0.14 1.78 27.31
CA GLY A 18 1.39 1.13 27.00
C GLY A 18 2.52 2.10 26.78
N ALA A 19 2.20 3.25 26.25
CA ALA A 19 3.23 4.24 25.96
C ALA A 19 3.99 4.66 27.19
N VAL A 20 3.29 4.72 28.28
CA VAL A 20 3.94 5.13 29.52
C VAL A 20 5.02 4.16 29.90
N ALA A 21 4.81 2.93 29.60
CA ALA A 21 5.67 1.90 30.10
C ALA A 21 6.99 1.82 29.39
N THR A 22 7.10 2.35 28.21
CA THR A 22 8.32 2.09 27.47
C THR A 22 8.72 3.20 26.56
N GLY A 23 10.00 3.44 26.56
CA GLY A 23 10.59 4.30 25.58
C GLY A 23 10.62 3.69 24.19
N GLY A 24 10.51 2.36 24.13
CA GLY A 24 10.50 1.70 22.84
C GLY A 24 9.35 2.11 21.97
N LEU A 25 8.29 2.60 22.57
CA LEU A 25 7.16 3.08 21.80
C LEU A 25 7.50 4.30 20.99
N GLN A 26 8.39 5.13 21.50
CA GLN A 26 8.79 6.29 20.72
C GLN A 26 9.50 5.86 19.46
N ALA A 27 10.35 4.86 19.55
CA ALA A 27 11.03 4.37 18.37
C ALA A 27 10.05 3.85 17.34
N ARG A 28 8.95 3.28 17.82
CA ARG A 28 7.93 2.75 16.93
C ARG A 28 6.90 3.78 16.54
N ALA A 29 6.99 4.98 17.09
CA ALA A 29 6.02 6.01 16.79
C ALA A 29 6.18 6.59 15.40
N THR A 30 7.31 6.31 14.73
CA THR A 30 7.48 6.76 13.36
C THR A 30 6.40 6.11 12.51
N PRO A 31 5.52 6.89 11.90
CA PRO A 31 4.44 6.30 11.13
C PRO A 31 4.96 5.64 9.87
N PRO A 32 4.32 4.58 9.44
CA PRO A 32 4.65 3.99 8.16
C PRO A 32 4.25 4.92 7.04
N VAL A 33 4.81 4.68 5.87
CA VAL A 33 4.43 5.37 4.66
C VAL A 33 3.91 4.31 3.71
N TYR A 34 2.80 4.58 3.05
CA TYR A 34 2.20 3.61 2.16
C TYR A 34 2.33 4.02 0.71
N PHE A 35 2.61 3.03 -0.11
CA PHE A 35 2.59 3.18 -1.55
C PHE A 35 1.34 2.45 -2.03
N VAL A 36 0.47 3.16 -2.72
CA VAL A 36 -0.83 2.64 -3.14
C VAL A 36 -0.88 2.60 -4.66
N VAL A 37 -1.37 1.49 -5.19
CA VAL A 37 -1.64 1.36 -6.63
C VAL A 37 -3.09 0.96 -6.79
N GLU A 38 -3.77 1.65 -7.69
CA GLU A 38 -5.16 1.36 -8.00
C GLU A 38 -5.32 1.30 -9.51
N ILE A 39 -5.86 0.19 -10.00
CA ILE A 39 -6.16 0.03 -11.42
C ILE A 39 -7.67 0.04 -11.57
N ASP A 40 -8.19 1.03 -12.27
CA ASP A 40 -9.64 1.21 -12.41
C ASP A 40 -10.18 0.56 -13.66
N GLU A 41 -9.38 0.52 -14.72
CA GLU A 41 -9.84 -0.01 -16.00
C GLU A 41 -8.68 -0.63 -16.75
N ILE A 42 -8.94 -1.77 -17.38
CA ILE A 42 -7.95 -2.43 -18.25
C ILE A 42 -8.24 -2.00 -19.68
N ILE A 43 -7.28 -1.31 -20.30
CA ILE A 43 -7.43 -0.78 -21.65
C ILE A 43 -6.96 -1.81 -22.66
N ASP A 44 -5.87 -2.50 -22.37
CA ASP A 44 -5.26 -3.48 -23.26
C ASP A 44 -5.11 -4.79 -22.50
N ALA A 45 -5.98 -5.74 -22.77
CA ALA A 45 -5.99 -7.01 -22.04
C ALA A 45 -4.70 -7.79 -22.24
N SER A 46 -4.16 -7.80 -23.43
CA SER A 46 -2.91 -8.50 -23.72
C SER A 46 -1.75 -7.90 -22.94
N GLY A 47 -1.66 -6.56 -22.97
CA GLY A 47 -0.64 -5.86 -22.22
C GLY A 47 -0.81 -6.03 -20.73
N PHE A 48 -2.04 -6.17 -20.27
CA PHE A 48 -2.30 -6.41 -18.86
C PHE A 48 -1.76 -7.78 -18.41
N GLU A 49 -1.82 -8.77 -19.28
CA GLU A 49 -1.23 -10.07 -18.97
C GLU A 49 0.29 -9.95 -18.84
N ASP A 50 0.92 -9.13 -19.66
CA ASP A 50 2.35 -8.86 -19.50
C ASP A 50 2.62 -8.17 -18.18
N LEU A 51 1.75 -7.26 -17.78
CA LEU A 51 1.87 -6.59 -16.49
C LEU A 51 1.80 -7.59 -15.33
N ARG A 52 0.91 -8.57 -15.42
CA ARG A 52 0.81 -9.61 -14.38
C ARG A 52 2.12 -10.37 -14.20
N LYS A 53 2.87 -10.54 -15.27
CA LYS A 53 4.13 -11.27 -15.22
C LYS A 53 5.22 -10.52 -14.46
N THR A 54 5.02 -9.24 -14.18
CA THR A 54 5.99 -8.47 -13.40
C THR A 54 5.86 -8.73 -11.90
N GLY A 55 4.82 -9.43 -11.47
CA GLY A 55 4.54 -9.64 -10.06
C GLY A 55 5.71 -10.18 -9.23
N PRO A 56 6.35 -11.28 -9.65
CA PRO A 56 7.47 -11.82 -8.87
C PRO A 56 8.62 -10.83 -8.72
N ARG A 57 8.94 -10.08 -9.77
CA ARG A 57 9.98 -9.07 -9.69
C ARG A 57 9.57 -7.94 -8.75
N ASN A 58 8.32 -7.53 -8.81
CA ASN A 58 7.84 -6.47 -7.94
C ASN A 58 7.92 -6.86 -6.47
N ILE A 59 7.64 -8.12 -6.17
CA ILE A 59 7.76 -8.63 -4.81
C ILE A 59 9.20 -8.52 -4.32
N VAL A 60 10.16 -8.85 -5.16
CA VAL A 60 11.58 -8.74 -4.82
C VAL A 60 11.93 -7.26 -4.56
N GLU A 61 11.45 -6.36 -5.41
CA GLU A 61 11.74 -4.95 -5.26
C GLU A 61 11.12 -4.36 -4.01
N VAL A 62 9.94 -4.82 -3.63
CA VAL A 62 9.33 -4.42 -2.37
C VAL A 62 10.23 -4.81 -1.20
N LYS A 63 10.69 -6.04 -1.18
CA LYS A 63 11.57 -6.52 -0.11
C LYS A 63 12.91 -5.81 -0.10
N TYR A 64 13.44 -5.53 -1.27
CA TYR A 64 14.72 -4.83 -1.38
C TYR A 64 14.67 -3.45 -0.71
N ASN A 65 13.51 -2.82 -0.74
CA ASN A 65 13.30 -1.52 -0.13
C ASN A 65 12.66 -1.61 1.25
N ASP A 66 12.78 -2.78 1.89
CA ASP A 66 12.24 -3.03 3.22
C ASP A 66 10.75 -2.79 3.31
N GLY A 67 10.04 -3.05 2.23
CA GLY A 67 8.60 -2.91 2.17
C GLY A 67 7.88 -4.19 2.46
N ARG A 68 6.58 -4.06 2.65
CA ARG A 68 5.74 -5.20 2.98
C ARG A 68 4.35 -4.97 2.38
N TYR A 69 3.87 -5.93 1.61
CA TYR A 69 2.49 -5.86 1.11
C TYR A 69 1.51 -5.97 2.25
N ILE A 70 0.58 -5.03 2.30
CA ILE A 70 -0.56 -5.09 3.23
C ILE A 70 -1.74 -5.72 2.50
N ALA A 71 -1.94 -5.36 1.24
CA ALA A 71 -2.96 -5.95 0.40
C ALA A 71 -2.46 -5.96 -1.03
N ARG A 72 -2.88 -6.95 -1.79
CA ARG A 72 -2.59 -7.05 -3.21
C ARG A 72 -3.64 -7.99 -3.78
N THR A 73 -4.65 -7.43 -4.44
CA THR A 73 -5.84 -8.23 -4.72
C THR A 73 -6.63 -7.67 -5.89
N GLU A 74 -7.35 -8.56 -6.56
CA GLU A 74 -8.39 -8.21 -7.51
C GLU A 74 -9.77 -8.44 -6.93
N ASN A 75 -9.83 -8.98 -5.72
CA ASN A 75 -11.08 -9.29 -5.07
C ASN A 75 -11.53 -8.10 -4.23
N ILE A 76 -12.26 -7.21 -4.86
CA ILE A 76 -12.65 -5.93 -4.27
C ILE A 76 -14.16 -5.78 -4.37
N THR A 77 -14.79 -5.49 -3.23
CA THR A 77 -16.23 -5.26 -3.17
C THR A 77 -16.47 -3.77 -3.01
N ALA A 78 -17.12 -3.16 -3.98
CA ALA A 78 -17.46 -1.75 -3.90
C ALA A 78 -18.67 -1.56 -2.98
N LEU A 79 -18.60 -0.53 -2.17
CA LEU A 79 -19.76 -0.11 -1.38
C LEU A 79 -20.43 1.08 -2.05
N ASP A 80 -19.64 1.88 -2.76
CA ASP A 80 -20.11 3.00 -3.54
C ASP A 80 -19.35 3.03 -4.85
N GLY A 81 -20.03 3.28 -5.92
CA GLY A 81 -19.41 3.38 -7.23
C GLY A 81 -18.86 2.04 -7.71
N ALA A 82 -17.99 2.08 -8.69
CA ALA A 82 -17.42 0.89 -9.28
C ALA A 82 -16.18 0.46 -8.52
N ALA A 83 -16.00 -0.84 -8.35
CA ALA A 83 -14.80 -1.35 -7.72
C ALA A 83 -13.61 -1.21 -8.67
N PRO A 84 -12.42 -0.89 -8.15
CA PRO A 84 -11.21 -1.01 -8.95
C PRO A 84 -11.01 -2.45 -9.40
N LYS A 85 -10.28 -2.63 -10.48
CA LYS A 85 -9.95 -3.95 -10.99
C LYS A 85 -8.81 -4.59 -10.21
N PHE A 86 -7.96 -3.77 -9.60
CA PHE A 86 -6.82 -4.26 -8.85
C PHE A 86 -6.41 -3.18 -7.84
N PHE A 87 -5.92 -3.62 -6.71
CA PHE A 87 -5.48 -2.72 -5.65
C PHE A 87 -4.25 -3.32 -4.97
N ALA A 88 -3.22 -2.50 -4.76
CA ALA A 88 -2.07 -2.90 -3.98
C ALA A 88 -1.75 -1.82 -2.95
N PHE A 89 -1.36 -2.26 -1.78
CA PHE A 89 -1.14 -1.39 -0.64
C PHE A 89 0.12 -1.90 0.06
N ILE A 90 1.18 -1.09 0.04
CA ILE A 90 2.50 -1.53 0.47
C ILE A 90 3.00 -0.57 1.53
N ALA A 91 3.48 -1.11 2.65
CA ALA A 91 4.01 -0.32 3.74
C ALA A 91 5.53 -0.23 3.63
N PHE A 92 6.07 0.96 3.84
CA PHE A 92 7.49 1.20 3.92
C PHE A 92 7.80 1.94 5.22
N ALA A 93 9.03 1.83 5.68
CA ALA A 93 9.43 2.45 6.94
C ALA A 93 9.39 3.97 6.86
N ASN A 94 9.64 4.54 5.70
CA ASN A 94 9.67 5.99 5.53
C ASN A 94 9.47 6.33 4.05
N ARG A 95 9.34 7.63 3.81
CA ARG A 95 9.07 8.12 2.46
C ARG A 95 10.24 7.89 1.51
N LYS A 96 11.46 7.94 2.03
CA LYS A 96 12.65 7.71 1.21
C LYS A 96 12.62 6.30 0.61
N LYS A 97 12.25 5.31 1.42
CA LYS A 97 12.16 3.92 0.95
C LYS A 97 11.03 3.75 -0.05
N ALA A 98 9.88 4.37 0.20
CA ALA A 98 8.76 4.31 -0.73
C ALA A 98 9.13 4.93 -2.07
N LYS A 99 9.84 6.06 -2.05
CA LYS A 99 10.28 6.69 -3.29
C LYS A 99 11.33 5.86 -4.01
N ALA A 100 12.24 5.24 -3.29
CA ALA A 100 13.22 4.36 -3.90
C ALA A 100 12.54 3.19 -4.61
N PHE A 101 11.53 2.62 -3.97
CA PHE A 101 10.73 1.58 -4.60
C PHE A 101 10.08 2.08 -5.89
N SER A 102 9.54 3.31 -5.87
CA SER A 102 8.88 3.85 -7.07
C SER A 102 9.86 3.99 -8.23
N VAL A 103 11.12 4.29 -7.95
CA VAL A 103 12.13 4.36 -8.99
C VAL A 103 12.45 2.96 -9.54
N ASP A 104 12.59 1.99 -8.64
CA ASP A 104 12.85 0.62 -9.04
C ASP A 104 11.70 0.04 -9.85
N LEU A 105 10.49 0.57 -9.63
CA LEU A 105 9.28 0.10 -10.27
C LEU A 105 8.99 0.82 -11.59
N LYS A 106 9.83 1.74 -12.03
CA LYS A 106 9.49 2.64 -13.13
C LYS A 106 9.05 1.94 -14.41
N ASP A 107 9.69 0.82 -14.75
CA ASP A 107 9.34 0.09 -15.96
C ASP A 107 7.97 -0.56 -15.85
N THR A 108 7.67 -1.11 -14.69
CA THR A 108 6.35 -1.67 -14.40
C THR A 108 5.30 -0.56 -14.43
N THR A 109 5.60 0.60 -13.86
CA THR A 109 4.70 1.74 -13.87
C THR A 109 4.44 2.20 -15.31
N SER A 110 5.47 2.26 -16.11
CA SER A 110 5.34 2.65 -17.51
C SER A 110 4.42 1.69 -18.26
N LEU A 111 4.59 0.41 -18.08
CA LEU A 111 3.70 -0.58 -18.69
C LEU A 111 2.29 -0.43 -18.15
N ARG A 112 2.13 -0.32 -16.84
CA ARG A 112 0.81 -0.21 -16.22
C ARG A 112 0.03 0.98 -16.75
N THR A 113 0.66 2.14 -16.83
CA THR A 113 -0.04 3.35 -17.28
C THR A 113 -0.38 3.30 -18.76
N ARG A 114 0.32 2.49 -19.53
CA ARG A 114 0.04 2.33 -20.95
C ARG A 114 -1.12 1.39 -21.22
N VAL A 115 -1.28 0.36 -20.39
CA VAL A 115 -2.27 -0.70 -20.64
C VAL A 115 -3.51 -0.59 -19.75
N THR A 116 -3.51 0.31 -18.77
CA THR A 116 -4.63 0.47 -17.84
C THR A 116 -4.88 1.94 -17.55
N LYS A 117 -6.08 2.22 -17.04
CA LYS A 117 -6.33 3.47 -16.33
C LYS A 117 -6.04 3.21 -14.88
N SER A 118 -4.98 3.79 -14.38
CA SER A 118 -4.52 3.52 -13.02
C SER A 118 -3.81 4.73 -12.45
N ARG A 119 -3.56 4.66 -11.17
CA ARG A 119 -2.77 5.67 -10.48
C ARG A 119 -2.03 5.04 -9.33
N SER A 120 -0.97 5.72 -8.90
CA SER A 120 -0.24 5.34 -7.72
C SER A 120 0.14 6.59 -6.95
N PHE A 121 0.27 6.45 -5.65
CA PHE A 121 0.61 7.59 -4.83
C PHE A 121 1.18 7.10 -3.50
N ILE A 122 1.80 8.02 -2.79
CA ILE A 122 2.40 7.75 -1.49
C ILE A 122 1.61 8.55 -0.47
N VAL A 123 1.21 7.91 0.62
CA VAL A 123 0.49 8.58 1.70
C VAL A 123 1.15 8.26 3.03
N ASP A 124 1.09 9.19 3.94
CA ASP A 124 1.58 8.96 5.30
C ASP A 124 0.56 8.15 6.07
N GLY A 125 1.05 7.19 6.83
CA GLY A 125 0.21 6.45 7.74
C GLY A 125 0.14 7.13 9.09
N LEU A 126 -0.61 6.54 9.98
CA LEU A 126 -0.70 7.00 11.36
C LEU A 126 0.35 6.28 12.21
N PRO A 127 0.83 6.91 13.27
CA PRO A 127 1.70 6.22 14.22
C PRO A 127 0.99 4.99 14.77
N GLN A 128 1.74 3.92 14.95
CA GLN A 128 1.20 2.64 15.44
C GLN A 128 1.36 2.48 16.92
#